data_d15c37a3c845c85492adbbfb1239e8d1
#
_entry.id   d15c37a3c845c85492adbbfb1239e8d1
#
_cell.length_a   1.000
_cell.length_b   1.000
_cell.length_c   1.000
_cell.angle_alpha   90.00
_cell.angle_beta   90.00
_cell.angle_gamma   90.00
#
_symmetry.space_group_name_H-M   'P 1'
#
loop_
_entity.id
_entity.type
_entity.pdbx_description
1 polymer ?
#
loop_
_entity_poly.entity_id
_entity_poly.type
_entity_poly.pdbx_seq_one_letter_code
_entity_poly.pdbx_strand_id
1 'polypeptide(L)'
;MVAHDNKKDDLVEWARFNKGTLALHNLYATGDTGKRIVEKTNLRVALLKGGSYGGDMEIGALIANGKVDHLIFFWDPLQSLPHDVDVKALLRIAVLYNVPTACNRATADLIISSPLFNNAEYEPAKEQAKK
;
A
#
# COMPACT_ATOMS: atom_id res chain seq x y z
N MET A 1 2.72 -0.59 -0.48
CA MET A 1 2.80 0.76 0.12
C MET A 1 3.04 1.79 -0.97
N VAL A 2 2.25 2.83 -0.98
CA VAL A 2 2.30 3.91 -1.97
C VAL A 2 2.15 5.24 -1.25
N ALA A 3 2.81 6.29 -1.73
CA ALA A 3 2.62 7.64 -1.18
C ALA A 3 2.84 8.70 -2.25
N HIS A 4 2.05 9.77 -2.20
CA HIS A 4 2.36 11.00 -2.91
C HIS A 4 3.63 11.63 -2.35
N ASP A 5 4.30 12.48 -3.14
CA ASP A 5 5.60 13.03 -2.76
C ASP A 5 5.60 13.68 -1.38
N ASN A 6 4.57 14.48 -1.07
CA ASN A 6 4.47 15.17 0.22
C ASN A 6 4.16 14.24 1.40
N LYS A 7 3.86 12.96 1.13
CA LYS A 7 3.52 11.97 2.16
C LYS A 7 4.54 10.86 2.29
N LYS A 8 5.60 10.89 1.48
CA LYS A 8 6.62 9.83 1.51
C LYS A 8 7.34 9.75 2.84
N ASP A 9 7.70 10.88 3.42
CA ASP A 9 8.38 10.90 4.71
C ASP A 9 7.50 10.33 5.82
N ASP A 10 6.21 10.65 5.81
CA ASP A 10 5.26 10.10 6.77
C ASP A 10 5.15 8.58 6.65
N LEU A 11 5.09 8.09 5.42
CA LEU A 11 5.00 6.64 5.19
C LEU A 11 6.28 5.92 5.61
N VAL A 12 7.43 6.49 5.32
CA VAL A 12 8.73 5.93 5.72
C VAL A 12 8.83 5.85 7.25
N GLU A 13 8.41 6.91 7.94
CA GLU A 13 8.42 6.94 9.41
C GLU A 13 7.44 5.91 9.98
N TRP A 14 6.24 5.81 9.41
CA TRP A 14 5.26 4.80 9.80
C TRP A 14 5.83 3.38 9.63
N ALA A 15 6.50 3.12 8.51
CA ALA A 15 7.12 1.83 8.25
C ALA A 15 8.25 1.53 9.24
N ARG A 16 9.05 2.54 9.58
CA ARG A 16 10.12 2.40 10.57
C ARG A 16 9.56 2.06 11.95
N PHE A 17 8.52 2.78 12.36
CA PHE A 17 7.84 2.55 13.64
C PHE A 17 7.26 1.13 13.72
N ASN A 18 6.73 0.62 12.62
CA ASN A 18 6.06 -0.68 12.55
C ASN A 18 6.95 -1.77 11.94
N LYS A 19 8.25 -1.58 11.93
CA LYS A 19 9.21 -2.48 11.29
C LYS A 19 9.07 -3.93 11.73
N GLY A 20 8.91 -4.17 13.04
CA GLY A 20 8.79 -5.53 13.57
C GLY A 20 7.60 -6.28 13.02
N THR A 21 6.46 -5.62 12.93
CA THR A 21 5.24 -6.22 12.37
C THR A 21 5.36 -6.38 10.86
N LEU A 22 5.85 -5.36 10.16
CA LEU A 22 5.99 -5.41 8.70
C LEU A 22 6.97 -6.48 8.24
N ALA A 23 7.99 -6.79 9.04
CA ALA A 23 8.96 -7.82 8.70
C ALA A 23 8.35 -9.22 8.57
N LEU A 24 7.15 -9.43 9.10
CA LEU A 24 6.42 -10.69 9.01
C LEU A 24 5.62 -10.84 7.71
N HIS A 25 5.59 -9.81 6.88
CA HIS A 25 4.77 -9.75 5.69
C HIS A 25 5.61 -9.60 4.42
N ASN A 26 5.01 -9.96 3.29
CA ASN A 26 5.56 -9.66 1.98
C ASN A 26 5.21 -8.22 1.63
N LEU A 27 6.22 -7.40 1.40
CA LEU A 27 6.04 -5.97 1.19
C LEU A 27 6.30 -5.59 -0.26
N TYR A 28 5.41 -4.76 -0.80
CA TYR A 28 5.57 -4.11 -2.10
C TYR A 28 5.50 -2.61 -1.91
N ALA A 29 6.28 -1.86 -2.66
CA ALA A 29 6.19 -0.41 -2.64
C ALA A 29 6.61 0.17 -3.98
N THR A 30 6.01 1.30 -4.36
CA THR A 30 6.36 1.97 -5.59
C THR A 30 7.67 2.74 -5.46
N GLY A 31 8.46 2.68 -6.52
CA GLY A 31 9.61 3.52 -6.85
C GLY A 31 10.41 4.07 -5.69
N ASP A 32 10.46 5.38 -5.63
CA ASP A 32 11.22 6.13 -4.64
C ASP A 32 10.75 5.85 -3.19
N THR A 33 9.46 5.67 -2.99
CA THR A 33 8.91 5.31 -1.67
C THR A 33 9.54 4.02 -1.16
N GLY A 34 9.57 3.00 -2.01
CA GLY A 34 10.15 1.71 -1.64
C GLY A 34 11.63 1.80 -1.32
N LYS A 35 12.39 2.56 -2.12
CA LYS A 35 13.82 2.77 -1.88
C LYS A 35 14.08 3.44 -0.54
N ARG A 36 13.31 4.47 -0.20
CA ARG A 36 13.44 5.18 1.08
C ARG A 36 13.13 4.27 2.26
N ILE A 37 12.10 3.42 2.13
CA ILE A 37 11.75 2.47 3.18
C ILE A 37 12.88 1.47 3.41
N VAL A 38 13.45 0.92 2.36
CA VAL A 38 14.58 -0.02 2.47
C VAL A 38 15.76 0.64 3.15
N GLU A 39 16.12 1.87 2.75
CA GLU A 39 17.25 2.60 3.33
C GLU A 39 17.08 2.89 4.82
N LYS A 40 15.86 3.20 5.25
CA LYS A 40 15.59 3.60 6.63
C LYS A 40 15.26 2.45 7.56
N THR A 41 14.84 1.31 7.02
CA THR A 41 14.31 0.22 7.85
C THR A 41 15.05 -1.11 7.67
N ASN A 42 15.78 -1.27 6.59
CA ASN A 42 16.36 -2.56 6.16
C ASN A 42 15.31 -3.66 5.92
N LEU A 43 14.04 -3.29 5.78
CA LEU A 43 12.98 -4.24 5.41
C LEU A 43 13.21 -4.73 3.99
N ARG A 44 12.81 -5.98 3.74
CA ARG A 44 12.77 -6.52 2.37
C ARG A 44 11.50 -6.03 1.69
N VAL A 45 11.65 -5.25 0.66
CA VAL A 45 10.53 -4.66 -0.10
C VAL A 45 10.74 -4.98 -1.58
N ALA A 46 9.74 -5.56 -2.20
CA ALA A 46 9.72 -5.72 -3.66
C ALA A 46 9.43 -4.34 -4.26
N LEU A 47 10.42 -3.80 -4.95
CA LEU A 47 10.32 -2.46 -5.53
C LEU A 47 9.58 -2.51 -6.86
N LEU A 48 8.50 -1.74 -6.95
CA LEU A 48 7.75 -1.54 -8.17
C LEU A 48 8.22 -0.25 -8.87
N LYS A 49 7.76 -0.02 -10.08
CA LYS A 49 8.06 1.23 -10.78
C LYS A 49 7.43 2.42 -10.06
N GLY A 50 7.99 3.61 -10.26
CA GLY A 50 7.38 4.84 -9.76
C GLY A 50 6.00 5.06 -10.38
N GLY A 51 5.16 5.88 -9.72
CA GLY A 51 3.80 6.14 -10.18
C GLY A 51 3.71 6.62 -11.61
N SER A 52 4.61 7.55 -12.02
CA SER A 52 4.66 8.08 -13.40
C SER A 52 5.15 7.05 -14.42
N TYR A 53 5.69 5.92 -14.00
CA TYR A 53 6.19 4.85 -14.87
C TYR A 53 5.36 3.57 -14.77
N GLY A 54 4.15 3.65 -14.26
CA GLY A 54 3.22 2.52 -14.22
C GLY A 54 3.20 1.75 -12.90
N GLY A 55 3.79 2.27 -11.83
CA GLY A 55 3.78 1.59 -10.53
C GLY A 55 2.38 1.36 -9.98
N ASP A 56 1.46 2.31 -10.17
CA ASP A 56 0.07 2.18 -9.78
C ASP A 56 -0.64 1.06 -10.54
N MET A 57 -0.33 0.90 -11.82
CA MET A 57 -0.86 -0.20 -12.64
C MET A 57 -0.32 -1.54 -12.17
N GLU A 58 0.96 -1.61 -11.77
CA GLU A 58 1.53 -2.83 -11.21
C GLU A 58 0.83 -3.22 -9.91
N ILE A 59 0.55 -2.26 -9.03
CA ILE A 59 -0.19 -2.51 -7.79
C ILE A 59 -1.60 -2.97 -8.10
N GLY A 60 -2.29 -2.32 -9.04
CA GLY A 60 -3.62 -2.72 -9.46
C GLY A 60 -3.67 -4.16 -9.95
N ALA A 61 -2.69 -4.56 -10.75
CA ALA A 61 -2.58 -5.93 -11.23
C ALA A 61 -2.33 -6.93 -10.08
N LEU A 62 -1.49 -6.58 -9.12
CA LEU A 62 -1.24 -7.42 -7.95
C LEU A 62 -2.51 -7.60 -7.11
N ILE A 63 -3.30 -6.54 -6.93
CA ILE A 63 -4.59 -6.61 -6.24
C ILE A 63 -5.54 -7.55 -6.99
N ALA A 64 -5.66 -7.35 -8.30
CA ALA A 64 -6.55 -8.16 -9.14
C ALA A 64 -6.17 -9.64 -9.16
N ASN A 65 -4.88 -9.95 -8.97
CA ASN A 65 -4.38 -11.32 -8.94
C ASN A 65 -4.34 -11.93 -7.53
N GLY A 66 -4.92 -11.25 -6.54
CA GLY A 66 -4.98 -11.75 -5.17
C GLY A 66 -3.66 -11.76 -4.43
N LYS A 67 -2.69 -10.96 -4.87
CA LYS A 67 -1.36 -10.90 -4.27
C LYS A 67 -1.22 -9.84 -3.19
N VAL A 68 -2.24 -9.01 -2.98
CA VAL A 68 -2.23 -7.93 -2.00
C VAL A 68 -3.39 -8.11 -1.03
N ASP A 69 -3.08 -8.15 0.25
CA ASP A 69 -4.08 -8.29 1.32
C ASP A 69 -4.42 -6.95 1.98
N HIS A 70 -3.52 -5.98 1.90
CA HIS A 70 -3.70 -4.65 2.48
C HIS A 70 -3.04 -3.62 1.59
N LEU A 71 -3.72 -2.51 1.34
CA LEU A 71 -3.18 -1.39 0.59
C LEU A 71 -2.96 -0.20 1.53
N ILE A 72 -1.73 0.24 1.66
CA ILE A 72 -1.37 1.43 2.44
C ILE A 72 -0.98 2.52 1.44
N PHE A 73 -1.86 3.47 1.25
CA PHE A 73 -1.69 4.54 0.27
C PHE A 73 -1.87 5.91 0.93
N PHE A 74 -0.77 6.53 1.30
CA PHE A 74 -0.80 7.87 1.91
C PHE A 74 -1.02 8.91 0.81
N TRP A 75 -2.26 9.27 0.65
CA TRP A 75 -2.74 10.18 -0.38
C TRP A 75 -2.74 11.62 0.11
N ASP A 76 -2.22 12.53 -0.72
CA ASP A 76 -2.30 13.96 -0.46
C ASP A 76 -3.41 14.57 -1.32
N PRO A 77 -4.57 14.92 -0.75
CA PRO A 77 -5.68 15.46 -1.53
C PRO A 77 -5.43 16.88 -2.03
N LEU A 78 -4.40 17.54 -1.53
CA LEU A 78 -4.03 18.90 -1.95
C LEU A 78 -2.99 18.89 -3.07
N GLN A 79 -2.43 17.74 -3.39
CA GLN A 79 -1.47 17.58 -4.47
C GLN A 79 -2.20 17.22 -5.76
N SER A 80 -1.94 17.96 -6.83
CA SER A 80 -2.57 17.74 -8.13
C SER A 80 -1.52 17.86 -9.22
N LEU A 81 -0.84 16.76 -9.53
CA LEU A 81 0.16 16.70 -10.58
C LEU A 81 -0.30 15.72 -11.66
N PRO A 82 -0.05 16.03 -12.96
CA PRO A 82 -0.55 15.19 -14.07
C PRO A 82 0.00 13.76 -14.06
N HIS A 83 1.14 13.54 -13.45
CA HIS A 83 1.82 12.23 -13.41
C HIS A 83 1.74 11.54 -12.06
N ASP A 84 0.81 11.98 -11.20
CA ASP A 84 0.58 11.32 -9.93
C ASP A 84 -0.09 9.96 -10.13
N VAL A 85 0.01 9.13 -9.09
CA VAL A 85 -0.71 7.87 -9.01
C VAL A 85 -2.19 8.12 -9.25
N ASP A 86 -2.81 7.29 -10.07
CA ASP A 86 -4.25 7.37 -10.33
C ASP A 86 -5.02 6.88 -9.10
N VAL A 87 -5.39 7.81 -8.23
CA VAL A 87 -6.06 7.53 -6.97
C VAL A 87 -7.37 6.80 -7.19
N LYS A 88 -8.17 7.25 -8.16
CA LYS A 88 -9.49 6.65 -8.42
C LYS A 88 -9.36 5.20 -8.87
N ALA A 89 -8.43 4.93 -9.76
CA ALA A 89 -8.22 3.57 -10.26
C ALA A 89 -7.77 2.63 -9.13
N LEU A 90 -6.83 3.06 -8.30
CA LEU A 90 -6.36 2.25 -7.17
C LEU A 90 -7.44 2.00 -6.14
N LEU A 91 -8.19 3.03 -5.76
CA LEU A 91 -9.26 2.87 -4.78
C LEU A 91 -10.37 1.99 -5.32
N ARG A 92 -10.73 2.16 -6.59
CA ARG A 92 -11.75 1.35 -7.23
C ARG A 92 -11.38 -0.14 -7.21
N ILE A 93 -10.16 -0.48 -7.59
CA ILE A 93 -9.73 -1.88 -7.64
C ILE A 93 -9.65 -2.47 -6.23
N ALA A 94 -9.19 -1.70 -5.26
CA ALA A 94 -9.12 -2.16 -3.87
C ALA A 94 -10.52 -2.45 -3.30
N VAL A 95 -11.49 -1.57 -3.58
CA VAL A 95 -12.88 -1.79 -3.14
C VAL A 95 -13.48 -3.00 -3.84
N LEU A 96 -13.28 -3.13 -5.15
CA LEU A 96 -13.80 -4.25 -5.93
C LEU A 96 -13.33 -5.60 -5.37
N TYR A 97 -12.08 -5.69 -5.00
CA TYR A 97 -11.47 -6.92 -4.47
C TYR A 97 -11.50 -6.99 -2.94
N ASN A 98 -12.23 -6.08 -2.30
CA ASN A 98 -12.41 -6.05 -0.84
C ASN A 98 -11.08 -6.05 -0.07
N VAL A 99 -10.14 -5.25 -0.52
CA VAL A 99 -8.83 -5.09 0.12
C VAL A 99 -8.89 -3.94 1.13
N PRO A 100 -8.56 -4.18 2.41
CA PRO A 100 -8.45 -3.10 3.38
C PRO A 100 -7.47 -2.03 2.91
N THR A 101 -7.91 -0.77 2.94
CA THR A 101 -7.15 0.34 2.37
C THR A 101 -7.01 1.46 3.37
N ALA A 102 -5.77 1.89 3.64
CA ALA A 102 -5.48 3.04 4.47
C ALA A 102 -5.03 4.20 3.59
N CYS A 103 -5.81 5.29 3.58
CA CYS A 103 -5.47 6.49 2.80
C CYS A 103 -4.75 7.55 3.65
N ASN A 104 -4.57 7.29 4.92
CA ASN A 104 -3.84 8.16 5.84
C ASN A 104 -3.22 7.35 6.97
N ARG A 105 -2.38 8.02 7.76
CA ARG A 105 -1.64 7.38 8.84
C ARG A 105 -2.55 6.80 9.92
N ALA A 106 -3.60 7.52 10.31
CA ALA A 106 -4.49 7.05 11.36
C ALA A 106 -5.17 5.73 10.97
N THR A 107 -5.64 5.62 9.74
CA THR A 107 -6.25 4.39 9.24
C THR A 107 -5.20 3.26 9.18
N ALA A 108 -3.99 3.56 8.75
CA ALA A 108 -2.90 2.58 8.72
C ALA A 108 -2.58 2.05 10.12
N ASP A 109 -2.59 2.93 11.14
CA ASP A 109 -2.38 2.53 12.53
C ASP A 109 -3.46 1.55 13.01
N LEU A 110 -4.71 1.82 12.67
CA LEU A 110 -5.82 0.95 13.04
C LEU A 110 -5.73 -0.42 12.34
N ILE A 111 -5.38 -0.42 11.07
CA ILE A 111 -5.24 -1.66 10.30
C ILE A 111 -4.12 -2.52 10.87
N ILE A 112 -2.93 -1.96 11.07
CA ILE A 112 -1.78 -2.73 11.54
C ILE A 112 -1.94 -3.21 12.97
N SER A 113 -2.75 -2.50 13.78
CA SER A 113 -3.04 -2.86 15.16
C SER A 113 -4.13 -3.92 15.29
N SER A 114 -4.87 -4.20 14.22
CA SER A 114 -5.94 -5.16 14.25
C SER A 114 -5.38 -6.59 14.43
N PRO A 115 -6.01 -7.44 15.27
CA PRO A 115 -5.65 -8.85 15.34
C PRO A 115 -5.78 -9.56 13.99
N LEU A 116 -6.62 -9.05 13.08
CA LEU A 116 -6.81 -9.64 11.75
C LEU A 116 -5.61 -9.39 10.83
N PHE A 117 -4.81 -8.37 11.08
CA PHE A 117 -3.68 -8.01 10.22
C PHE A 117 -2.65 -9.14 10.11
N ASN A 118 -2.33 -9.80 11.22
CA ASN A 118 -1.36 -10.90 11.27
C ASN A 118 -2.02 -12.28 11.24
N ASN A 119 -3.34 -12.35 11.04
CA ASN A 119 -4.05 -13.61 11.03
C ASN A 119 -4.05 -14.20 9.61
N ALA A 120 -3.17 -15.18 9.38
CA ALA A 120 -3.03 -15.83 8.07
C ALA A 120 -4.30 -16.57 7.63
N GLU A 121 -5.19 -16.92 8.57
CA GLU A 121 -6.44 -17.60 8.26
C GLU A 121 -7.59 -16.65 7.93
N TYR A 122 -7.40 -15.35 8.15
CA TYR A 122 -8.42 -14.36 7.82
C TYR A 122 -8.49 -14.14 6.32
N GLU A 123 -9.66 -14.37 5.75
CA GLU A 123 -9.95 -14.10 4.34
C GLU A 123 -11.20 -13.24 4.23
N PRO A 124 -11.06 -11.96 3.85
CA PRO A 124 -12.22 -11.12 3.61
C PRO A 124 -13.05 -11.66 2.44
N ALA A 125 -14.36 -11.44 2.49
CA ALA A 125 -15.25 -11.85 1.41
C ALA A 125 -14.84 -11.20 0.08
N LYS A 126 -14.66 -12.01 -0.96
CA LYS A 126 -14.21 -11.56 -2.28
C LYS A 126 -15.17 -11.97 -3.40
N GLU A 127 -16.42 -12.25 -3.07
CA GLU A 127 -17.40 -12.70 -4.06
C GLU A 127 -17.58 -11.71 -5.21
N GLN A 128 -17.46 -10.42 -4.92
CA GLN A 128 -17.56 -9.37 -5.94
C GLN A 128 -16.47 -9.48 -7.00
N ALA A 129 -15.30 -9.95 -6.59
CA ALA A 129 -14.15 -10.06 -7.47
C ALA A 129 -14.17 -11.28 -8.37
N LYS A 130 -15.05 -12.24 -8.09
CA LYS A 130 -15.16 -13.50 -8.84
C LYS A 130 -16.07 -13.36 -10.06
N LYS A 131 -16.74 -12.25 -10.19
CA LYS A 131 -17.59 -11.97 -11.33
C LYS A 131 -16.81 -11.32 -12.45
#